data_d576ae3c114122e73a3007366a6d3201
#
_entry.id   d576ae3c114122e73a3007366a6d3201
#
_cell.length_a   1.000
_cell.length_b   1.000
_cell.length_c   1.000
_cell.angle_alpha   90.00
_cell.angle_beta   90.00
_cell.angle_gamma   90.00
#
_symmetry.space_group_name_H-M   'P 1'
#
loop_
_entity.id
_entity.type
_entity.pdbx_description
1 polymer ?
#
loop_
_entity_poly.entity_id
_entity_poly.type
_entity_poly.pdbx_seq_one_letter_code
_entity_poly.pdbx_strand_id
1 'polypeptide(L)'
;MKTHITNVYGMNRNSLVSLQHRVADVARKLGFFELGIYRYPVETDSDAELQKRLDGICAAVEPGDKAVLQLPTGNGIEFEFKLISKLRGMGAEKIVLIVHDPDTYEDMSLLRGAERVIYPTERIGNDIAKKGLYAVRDFKMSFDTENDSLVMRNLLKATDFYESTFDEKGLDSEECIQVAFGLYDKTGKYTLFVGTVIQSVLENTLSKVCFHIFHDNTLNRTNKEKLIQTVGEFGSYIQFHEVNPGDFEVENEAIKRFTIGTMFRLIIPRVLTGIEKLIYLDADLLVNRDIKELWDIDIAGYSLAAVKDIGYKDLAFFPEFVKQKEGLADRYFNAGVLLMNLSFIRNTGDLLELTHRFLEENPDAYLLDQDALNYYFNSSTLLLDDNWNVQVRNEKRSNRNSLREDVIYHFVVSTVVDYFNLSDYEKLYLRMKEVSPWGFDDIEDEIYMGYRSLSDKIRELQGALREISKGKKRIVYGENNNQVKNLLNIIGTEDVYFIHSCEELNQEKLDECVFFVLPQADNGMAIQNLEALGLEAQKDFFVVPVLLVGRQGGYWA
;
A
#
# COMPACT_ATOMS: atom_id res chain seq x y z
N MET A 1 -26.74 -21.49 -1.22
CA MET A 1 -25.75 -20.94 -2.18
C MET A 1 -24.37 -21.15 -1.56
N LYS A 2 -23.52 -21.91 -2.20
CA LYS A 2 -22.17 -22.23 -1.73
C LYS A 2 -21.17 -21.53 -2.64
N THR A 3 -19.98 -21.27 -2.12
CA THR A 3 -18.85 -20.81 -2.94
C THR A 3 -17.79 -21.88 -2.97
N HIS A 4 -17.34 -22.23 -4.16
CA HIS A 4 -16.34 -23.25 -4.38
C HIS A 4 -15.03 -22.63 -4.84
N ILE A 5 -13.89 -23.27 -4.53
CA ILE A 5 -12.57 -22.88 -5.03
C ILE A 5 -11.76 -24.10 -5.50
N THR A 6 -11.10 -23.96 -6.64
CA THR A 6 -10.21 -25.03 -7.11
C THR A 6 -8.92 -25.08 -6.31
N ASN A 7 -8.45 -26.31 -6.05
CA ASN A 7 -7.14 -26.59 -5.50
C ASN A 7 -6.45 -27.67 -6.33
N VAL A 8 -5.21 -27.42 -6.76
CA VAL A 8 -4.53 -28.26 -7.74
C VAL A 8 -3.51 -29.18 -7.06
N TYR A 9 -3.58 -30.47 -7.34
CA TYR A 9 -2.75 -31.50 -6.75
C TYR A 9 -1.90 -32.25 -7.80
N GLY A 10 -0.81 -32.84 -7.35
CA GLY A 10 0.06 -33.70 -8.21
C GLY A 10 1.03 -32.91 -9.11
N MET A 11 1.19 -31.61 -8.87
CA MET A 11 2.22 -30.81 -9.52
C MET A 11 3.48 -30.73 -8.64
N ASN A 12 4.65 -30.55 -9.28
CA ASN A 12 5.88 -30.28 -8.55
C ASN A 12 5.72 -28.97 -7.77
N ARG A 13 6.11 -28.96 -6.51
CA ARG A 13 6.07 -27.75 -5.66
C ARG A 13 6.99 -26.68 -6.24
N ASN A 14 6.40 -25.65 -6.79
CA ASN A 14 7.05 -24.40 -7.17
C ASN A 14 6.31 -23.24 -6.47
N SER A 15 6.78 -22.01 -6.65
CA SER A 15 6.18 -20.82 -6.05
C SER A 15 4.70 -20.64 -6.43
N LEU A 16 4.35 -20.96 -7.67
CA LEU A 16 2.98 -20.86 -8.19
C LEU A 16 2.03 -21.84 -7.48
N VAL A 17 2.39 -23.11 -7.40
CA VAL A 17 1.58 -24.15 -6.72
C VAL A 17 1.44 -23.85 -5.23
N SER A 18 2.50 -23.35 -4.60
CA SER A 18 2.46 -22.92 -3.20
C SER A 18 1.48 -21.76 -2.99
N LEU A 19 1.44 -20.80 -3.91
CA LEU A 19 0.49 -19.69 -3.87
C LEU A 19 -0.96 -20.15 -4.06
N GLN A 20 -1.22 -21.03 -5.04
CA GLN A 20 -2.56 -21.60 -5.26
C GLN A 20 -3.07 -22.37 -4.04
N HIS A 21 -2.23 -23.18 -3.40
CA HIS A 21 -2.59 -23.90 -2.18
C HIS A 21 -2.90 -22.95 -1.04
N ARG A 22 -2.10 -21.89 -0.87
CA ARG A 22 -2.33 -20.88 0.15
C ARG A 22 -3.67 -20.16 -0.06
N VAL A 23 -3.98 -19.75 -1.29
CA VAL A 23 -5.27 -19.11 -1.60
C VAL A 23 -6.43 -20.05 -1.31
N ALA A 24 -6.31 -21.35 -1.63
CA ALA A 24 -7.32 -22.35 -1.31
C ALA A 24 -7.46 -22.58 0.21
N ASP A 25 -6.35 -22.57 0.97
CA ASP A 25 -6.36 -22.69 2.43
C ASP A 25 -7.07 -21.51 3.09
N VAL A 26 -6.82 -20.31 2.61
CA VAL A 26 -7.50 -19.08 3.07
C VAL A 26 -8.99 -19.12 2.72
N ALA A 27 -9.33 -19.54 1.50
CA ALA A 27 -10.73 -19.69 1.08
C ALA A 27 -11.49 -20.70 1.95
N ARG A 28 -10.86 -21.79 2.35
CA ARG A 28 -11.47 -22.76 3.29
C ARG A 28 -11.76 -22.15 4.67
N LYS A 29 -10.90 -21.26 5.17
CA LYS A 29 -11.16 -20.49 6.40
C LYS A 29 -12.40 -19.59 6.27
N LEU A 30 -12.74 -19.14 5.05
CA LEU A 30 -13.98 -18.39 4.74
C LEU A 30 -15.21 -19.30 4.56
N GLY A 31 -15.06 -20.61 4.64
CA GLY A 31 -16.15 -21.56 4.42
C GLY A 31 -16.37 -21.94 2.95
N PHE A 32 -15.41 -21.66 2.05
CA PHE A 32 -15.50 -22.11 0.67
C PHE A 32 -15.27 -23.63 0.59
N PHE A 33 -15.95 -24.26 -0.33
CA PHE A 33 -15.82 -25.70 -0.62
C PHE A 33 -14.73 -25.94 -1.65
N GLU A 34 -13.87 -26.91 -1.39
CA GLU A 34 -12.78 -27.22 -2.30
C GLU A 34 -13.24 -28.07 -3.49
N LEU A 35 -12.80 -27.70 -4.70
CA LEU A 35 -12.85 -28.51 -5.90
C LEU A 35 -11.44 -29.03 -6.20
N GLY A 36 -11.15 -30.27 -5.82
CA GLY A 36 -9.83 -30.87 -5.99
C GLY A 36 -9.56 -31.24 -7.46
N ILE A 37 -8.51 -30.66 -8.04
CA ILE A 37 -8.06 -30.95 -9.40
C ILE A 37 -6.73 -31.68 -9.33
N TYR A 38 -6.68 -32.91 -9.85
CA TYR A 38 -5.45 -33.68 -9.96
C TYR A 38 -4.87 -33.54 -11.36
N ARG A 39 -3.55 -33.40 -11.45
CA ARG A 39 -2.86 -33.49 -12.73
C ARG A 39 -2.93 -34.91 -13.25
N TYR A 40 -3.30 -35.07 -14.51
CA TYR A 40 -3.37 -36.34 -15.22
C TYR A 40 -2.92 -36.16 -16.68
N PRO A 41 -2.57 -37.21 -17.40
CA PRO A 41 -2.17 -37.12 -18.80
C PRO A 41 -3.41 -36.88 -19.68
N VAL A 42 -3.75 -35.60 -19.91
CA VAL A 42 -4.92 -35.15 -20.70
C VAL A 42 -4.91 -35.75 -22.11
N GLU A 43 -3.72 -35.94 -22.67
CA GLU A 43 -3.51 -36.39 -24.05
C GLU A 43 -3.95 -37.85 -24.28
N THR A 44 -4.15 -38.62 -23.20
CA THR A 44 -4.54 -40.04 -23.29
C THR A 44 -6.00 -40.27 -22.92
N ASP A 45 -6.71 -39.30 -22.38
CA ASP A 45 -8.12 -39.42 -22.03
C ASP A 45 -9.01 -39.31 -23.27
N SER A 46 -9.98 -40.17 -23.40
CA SER A 46 -11.09 -39.99 -24.32
C SER A 46 -12.02 -38.88 -23.78
N ASP A 47 -12.82 -38.26 -24.65
CA ASP A 47 -13.85 -37.29 -24.23
C ASP A 47 -14.77 -37.84 -23.13
N ALA A 48 -15.10 -39.12 -23.17
CA ALA A 48 -15.95 -39.76 -22.17
C ALA A 48 -15.26 -39.88 -20.79
N GLU A 49 -13.94 -40.12 -20.77
CA GLU A 49 -13.14 -40.18 -19.54
C GLU A 49 -12.97 -38.80 -18.95
N LEU A 50 -12.65 -37.82 -19.78
CA LEU A 50 -12.56 -36.41 -19.36
C LEU A 50 -13.89 -35.94 -18.76
N GLN A 51 -15.02 -36.27 -19.41
CA GLN A 51 -16.33 -35.91 -18.90
C GLN A 51 -16.61 -36.52 -17.50
N LYS A 52 -16.25 -37.80 -17.29
CA LYS A 52 -16.37 -38.42 -15.96
C LYS A 52 -15.49 -37.77 -14.90
N ARG A 53 -14.29 -37.32 -15.25
CA ARG A 53 -13.43 -36.58 -14.33
C ARG A 53 -14.07 -35.24 -13.94
N LEU A 54 -14.61 -34.50 -14.91
CA LEU A 54 -15.31 -33.23 -14.67
C LEU A 54 -16.59 -33.44 -13.83
N ASP A 55 -17.31 -34.53 -14.07
CA ASP A 55 -18.47 -34.92 -13.23
C ASP A 55 -18.06 -35.12 -11.77
N GLY A 56 -16.93 -35.80 -11.54
CA GLY A 56 -16.38 -36.01 -10.20
C GLY A 56 -15.92 -34.71 -9.53
N ILE A 57 -15.18 -33.85 -10.25
CA ILE A 57 -14.68 -32.57 -9.73
C ILE A 57 -15.86 -31.66 -9.33
N CYS A 58 -16.89 -31.58 -10.17
CA CYS A 58 -18.03 -30.71 -9.97
C CYS A 58 -19.18 -31.32 -9.18
N ALA A 59 -19.05 -32.54 -8.66
CA ALA A 59 -20.14 -33.31 -8.05
C ALA A 59 -20.86 -32.59 -6.86
N ALA A 60 -20.18 -31.66 -6.19
CA ALA A 60 -20.71 -30.91 -5.06
C ALA A 60 -21.35 -29.56 -5.45
N VAL A 61 -21.28 -29.18 -6.74
CA VAL A 61 -21.78 -27.89 -7.23
C VAL A 61 -23.27 -27.99 -7.51
N GLU A 62 -24.05 -27.07 -6.98
CA GLU A 62 -25.50 -26.97 -7.14
C GLU A 62 -25.88 -25.71 -7.94
N PRO A 63 -27.05 -25.66 -8.58
CA PRO A 63 -27.53 -24.44 -9.23
C PRO A 63 -27.57 -23.26 -8.28
N GLY A 64 -27.06 -22.11 -8.73
CA GLY A 64 -26.93 -20.89 -7.94
C GLY A 64 -25.62 -20.79 -7.14
N ASP A 65 -24.79 -21.83 -7.12
CA ASP A 65 -23.47 -21.76 -6.47
C ASP A 65 -22.49 -20.90 -7.25
N LYS A 66 -21.44 -20.43 -6.57
CA LYS A 66 -20.34 -19.66 -7.16
C LYS A 66 -19.08 -20.52 -7.23
N ALA A 67 -18.24 -20.31 -8.25
CA ALA A 67 -16.99 -21.03 -8.42
C ALA A 67 -15.82 -20.11 -8.67
N VAL A 68 -14.74 -20.30 -7.92
CA VAL A 68 -13.45 -19.62 -8.09
C VAL A 68 -12.45 -20.62 -8.66
N LEU A 69 -11.95 -20.37 -9.85
CA LEU A 69 -10.97 -21.22 -10.52
C LEU A 69 -9.61 -20.55 -10.50
N GLN A 70 -8.62 -21.26 -9.96
CA GLN A 70 -7.23 -20.84 -9.96
C GLN A 70 -6.52 -21.38 -11.21
N LEU A 71 -5.96 -20.49 -12.03
CA LEU A 71 -5.32 -20.82 -13.31
C LEU A 71 -3.82 -20.51 -13.29
N PRO A 72 -3.00 -21.36 -13.93
CA PRO A 72 -3.33 -22.58 -14.67
C PRO A 72 -3.61 -23.77 -13.75
N THR A 73 -4.44 -24.71 -14.22
CA THR A 73 -4.71 -25.99 -13.51
C THR A 73 -3.64 -27.04 -13.74
N GLY A 74 -2.75 -26.81 -14.70
CA GLY A 74 -1.72 -27.77 -15.13
C GLY A 74 -2.23 -28.90 -16.05
N ASN A 75 -3.53 -28.91 -16.39
CA ASN A 75 -4.14 -29.89 -17.29
C ASN A 75 -4.42 -29.32 -18.71
N GLY A 76 -3.97 -28.09 -18.98
CA GLY A 76 -4.08 -27.42 -20.26
C GLY A 76 -5.42 -26.71 -20.50
N ILE A 77 -5.41 -25.85 -21.50
CA ILE A 77 -6.50 -24.92 -21.80
C ILE A 77 -7.82 -25.63 -22.16
N GLU A 78 -7.76 -26.75 -22.87
CA GLU A 78 -8.95 -27.51 -23.26
C GLU A 78 -9.69 -28.08 -22.04
N PHE A 79 -8.95 -28.60 -21.05
CA PHE A 79 -9.52 -29.03 -19.78
C PHE A 79 -10.24 -27.87 -19.07
N GLU A 80 -9.59 -26.71 -19.02
CA GLU A 80 -10.11 -25.54 -18.33
C GLU A 80 -11.37 -24.98 -19.00
N PHE A 81 -11.42 -24.96 -20.33
CA PHE A 81 -12.65 -24.66 -21.07
C PHE A 81 -13.80 -25.62 -20.77
N LYS A 82 -13.50 -26.91 -20.74
CA LYS A 82 -14.51 -27.94 -20.44
C LYS A 82 -14.97 -27.86 -18.99
N LEU A 83 -14.08 -27.51 -18.05
CA LEU A 83 -14.42 -27.28 -16.64
C LEU A 83 -15.37 -26.08 -16.47
N ILE A 84 -15.04 -24.94 -17.11
CA ILE A 84 -15.90 -23.74 -17.10
C ILE A 84 -17.28 -24.07 -17.71
N SER A 85 -17.30 -24.74 -18.85
CA SER A 85 -18.54 -25.16 -19.53
C SER A 85 -19.37 -26.10 -18.64
N LYS A 86 -18.71 -27.01 -17.92
CA LYS A 86 -19.36 -27.92 -17.00
C LYS A 86 -20.02 -27.19 -15.84
N LEU A 87 -19.30 -26.29 -15.19
CA LEU A 87 -19.82 -25.46 -14.10
C LEU A 87 -21.04 -24.64 -14.55
N ARG A 88 -21.00 -24.06 -15.74
CA ARG A 88 -22.14 -23.37 -16.36
C ARG A 88 -23.30 -24.31 -16.59
N GLY A 89 -23.06 -25.48 -17.14
CA GLY A 89 -24.09 -26.50 -17.38
C GLY A 89 -24.75 -27.01 -16.11
N MET A 90 -24.08 -26.93 -14.97
CA MET A 90 -24.62 -27.23 -13.65
C MET A 90 -25.38 -26.07 -13.00
N GLY A 91 -25.42 -24.90 -13.65
CA GLY A 91 -26.13 -23.72 -13.17
C GLY A 91 -25.36 -22.90 -12.14
N ALA A 92 -24.02 -22.93 -12.19
CA ALA A 92 -23.22 -21.99 -11.41
C ALA A 92 -23.60 -20.56 -11.76
N GLU A 93 -23.99 -19.77 -10.77
CA GLU A 93 -24.44 -18.39 -10.93
C GLU A 93 -23.29 -17.48 -11.35
N LYS A 94 -22.10 -17.69 -10.76
CA LYS A 94 -20.93 -16.87 -11.00
C LYS A 94 -19.65 -17.69 -11.06
N ILE A 95 -18.86 -17.42 -12.07
CA ILE A 95 -17.50 -17.98 -12.22
C ILE A 95 -16.48 -16.85 -12.13
N VAL A 96 -15.53 -17.00 -11.23
CA VAL A 96 -14.40 -16.09 -11.01
C VAL A 96 -13.11 -16.82 -11.38
N LEU A 97 -12.25 -16.21 -12.18
CA LEU A 97 -10.95 -16.78 -12.54
C LEU A 97 -9.84 -16.00 -11.84
N ILE A 98 -8.93 -16.69 -11.18
CA ILE A 98 -7.68 -16.14 -10.66
C ILE A 98 -6.56 -16.60 -11.59
N VAL A 99 -5.98 -15.66 -12.35
CA VAL A 99 -4.91 -15.94 -13.31
C VAL A 99 -3.56 -15.67 -12.65
N HIS A 100 -2.92 -16.70 -12.14
CA HIS A 100 -1.62 -16.59 -11.48
C HIS A 100 -0.46 -16.48 -12.48
N ASP A 101 -0.58 -17.14 -13.64
CA ASP A 101 0.45 -17.15 -14.70
C ASP A 101 -0.19 -17.07 -16.08
N PRO A 102 -0.17 -15.88 -16.73
CA PRO A 102 -0.74 -15.67 -18.06
C PRO A 102 0.16 -16.23 -19.17
N ASP A 103 1.44 -16.44 -18.93
CA ASP A 103 2.41 -16.87 -19.95
C ASP A 103 2.17 -18.34 -20.35
N THR A 104 1.40 -19.06 -19.54
CA THR A 104 0.97 -20.45 -19.85
C THR A 104 0.02 -20.54 -21.03
N TYR A 105 -0.61 -19.42 -21.42
CA TYR A 105 -1.66 -19.40 -22.46
C TYR A 105 -1.28 -18.57 -23.68
N GLU A 106 -1.31 -19.17 -24.87
CA GLU A 106 -1.22 -18.46 -26.13
C GLU A 106 -2.53 -17.73 -26.46
N ASP A 107 -3.68 -18.34 -26.13
CA ASP A 107 -5.03 -17.79 -26.29
C ASP A 107 -5.72 -17.66 -24.93
N MET A 108 -6.15 -16.45 -24.63
CA MET A 108 -6.86 -16.12 -23.38
C MET A 108 -8.39 -16.04 -23.56
N SER A 109 -8.94 -16.58 -24.64
CA SER A 109 -10.39 -16.57 -24.92
C SER A 109 -11.21 -17.27 -23.83
N LEU A 110 -10.61 -18.18 -23.11
CA LEU A 110 -11.15 -18.87 -21.94
C LEU A 110 -11.64 -17.89 -20.87
N LEU A 111 -11.01 -16.70 -20.71
CA LEU A 111 -11.40 -15.71 -19.70
C LEU A 111 -12.79 -15.11 -19.97
N ARG A 112 -13.29 -15.18 -21.21
CA ARG A 112 -14.65 -14.75 -21.58
C ARG A 112 -15.75 -15.62 -20.94
N GLY A 113 -15.39 -16.79 -20.45
CA GLY A 113 -16.30 -17.71 -19.75
C GLY A 113 -16.57 -17.32 -18.29
N ALA A 114 -15.99 -16.23 -17.78
CA ALA A 114 -16.11 -15.81 -16.39
C ALA A 114 -16.78 -14.43 -16.28
N GLU A 115 -17.44 -14.18 -15.16
CA GLU A 115 -17.99 -12.87 -14.80
C GLU A 115 -16.90 -11.94 -14.27
N ARG A 116 -15.85 -12.49 -13.65
CA ARG A 116 -14.70 -11.74 -13.14
C ARG A 116 -13.40 -12.48 -13.37
N VAL A 117 -12.36 -11.70 -13.68
CA VAL A 117 -10.98 -12.18 -13.75
C VAL A 117 -10.17 -11.39 -12.74
N ILE A 118 -9.42 -12.11 -11.91
CA ILE A 118 -8.51 -11.56 -10.91
C ILE A 118 -7.08 -11.86 -11.37
N TYR A 119 -6.20 -10.89 -11.24
CA TYR A 119 -4.78 -11.06 -11.53
C TYR A 119 -3.91 -10.43 -10.43
N PRO A 120 -2.81 -11.08 -10.03
CA PRO A 120 -2.03 -10.66 -8.86
C PRO A 120 -1.11 -9.46 -9.12
N THR A 121 -0.79 -9.15 -10.38
CA THR A 121 0.12 -8.04 -10.72
C THR A 121 -0.39 -7.25 -11.93
N GLU A 122 -0.04 -5.96 -11.98
CA GLU A 122 -0.35 -5.09 -13.12
C GLU A 122 0.24 -5.60 -14.45
N ARG A 123 1.43 -6.21 -14.39
CA ARG A 123 2.04 -6.85 -15.56
C ARG A 123 1.10 -7.88 -16.15
N ILE A 124 0.55 -8.76 -15.33
CA ILE A 124 -0.40 -9.81 -15.76
C ILE A 124 -1.66 -9.17 -16.34
N GLY A 125 -2.24 -8.15 -15.68
CA GLY A 125 -3.40 -7.41 -16.22
C GLY A 125 -3.11 -6.77 -17.57
N ASN A 126 -1.96 -6.14 -17.73
CA ASN A 126 -1.55 -5.53 -19.01
C ASN A 126 -1.33 -6.59 -20.11
N ASP A 127 -0.82 -7.77 -19.79
CA ASP A 127 -0.63 -8.84 -20.75
C ASP A 127 -1.99 -9.45 -21.17
N ILE A 128 -2.94 -9.56 -20.25
CA ILE A 128 -4.35 -9.92 -20.54
C ILE A 128 -4.97 -8.87 -21.47
N ALA A 129 -4.82 -7.58 -21.16
CA ALA A 129 -5.37 -6.49 -21.98
C ALA A 129 -4.78 -6.44 -23.40
N LYS A 130 -3.48 -6.65 -23.57
CA LYS A 130 -2.81 -6.72 -24.88
C LYS A 130 -3.37 -7.84 -25.76
N LYS A 131 -3.89 -8.90 -25.17
CA LYS A 131 -4.53 -10.02 -25.89
C LYS A 131 -6.01 -9.76 -26.24
N GLY A 132 -6.48 -8.51 -26.08
CA GLY A 132 -7.79 -8.06 -26.59
C GLY A 132 -9.00 -8.36 -25.72
N LEU A 133 -8.82 -8.51 -24.41
CA LEU A 133 -9.87 -8.89 -23.45
C LEU A 133 -10.39 -7.70 -22.63
N TYR A 134 -10.61 -6.54 -23.24
CA TYR A 134 -11.07 -5.30 -22.59
C TYR A 134 -12.48 -5.37 -21.96
N ALA A 135 -13.24 -6.45 -22.14
CA ALA A 135 -14.62 -6.55 -21.72
C ALA A 135 -14.81 -7.27 -20.36
N VAL A 136 -13.75 -7.83 -19.79
CA VAL A 136 -13.82 -8.49 -18.50
C VAL A 136 -13.50 -7.45 -17.43
N ARG A 137 -14.39 -7.27 -16.44
CA ARG A 137 -14.15 -6.36 -15.31
C ARG A 137 -13.00 -6.90 -14.48
N ASP A 138 -11.83 -6.37 -14.72
CA ASP A 138 -10.59 -6.80 -14.10
C ASP A 138 -10.50 -6.22 -12.70
N PHE A 139 -10.18 -7.06 -11.74
CA PHE A 139 -9.76 -6.61 -10.41
C PHE A 139 -8.27 -6.89 -10.24
N LYS A 140 -7.48 -5.83 -10.09
CA LYS A 140 -6.12 -5.95 -9.60
C LYS A 140 -6.20 -6.37 -8.13
N MET A 141 -5.80 -7.57 -7.83
CA MET A 141 -5.75 -8.07 -6.46
C MET A 141 -4.39 -8.72 -6.22
N SER A 142 -3.59 -8.12 -5.36
CA SER A 142 -2.32 -8.72 -4.97
C SER A 142 -2.59 -9.93 -4.07
N PHE A 143 -2.24 -11.12 -4.54
CA PHE A 143 -2.13 -12.34 -3.72
C PHE A 143 -0.68 -12.56 -3.26
N ASP A 144 0.21 -11.64 -3.60
CA ASP A 144 1.65 -11.76 -3.39
C ASP A 144 2.09 -11.29 -2.00
N THR A 145 1.13 -11.12 -1.08
CA THR A 145 1.42 -10.77 0.29
C THR A 145 1.35 -11.99 1.19
N GLU A 146 2.19 -12.06 2.20
CA GLU A 146 2.08 -13.04 3.27
C GLU A 146 0.82 -12.82 4.14
N ASN A 147 0.03 -11.79 3.83
CA ASN A 147 -1.16 -11.38 4.56
C ASN A 147 -2.40 -12.16 4.12
N ASP A 148 -2.81 -13.15 4.92
CA ASP A 148 -4.02 -13.93 4.71
C ASP A 148 -5.29 -13.07 4.68
N SER A 149 -5.34 -11.97 5.43
CA SER A 149 -6.51 -11.07 5.49
C SER A 149 -6.77 -10.39 4.16
N LEU A 150 -5.71 -10.02 3.42
CA LEU A 150 -5.83 -9.46 2.07
C LEU A 150 -6.39 -10.49 1.08
N VAL A 151 -5.90 -11.73 1.14
CA VAL A 151 -6.42 -12.82 0.30
C VAL A 151 -7.90 -13.09 0.62
N MET A 152 -8.27 -13.13 1.90
CA MET A 152 -9.67 -13.31 2.34
C MET A 152 -10.58 -12.26 1.72
N ARG A 153 -10.23 -10.97 1.86
CA ARG A 153 -11.01 -9.86 1.34
C ARG A 153 -11.16 -9.94 -0.18
N ASN A 154 -10.06 -10.22 -0.88
CA ASN A 154 -10.08 -10.31 -2.33
C ASN A 154 -11.04 -11.42 -2.82
N LEU A 155 -11.05 -12.56 -2.14
CA LEU A 155 -11.99 -13.63 -2.44
C LEU A 155 -13.44 -13.23 -2.15
N LEU A 156 -13.70 -12.58 -1.02
CA LEU A 156 -15.05 -12.11 -0.65
C LEU A 156 -15.57 -11.07 -1.66
N LYS A 157 -14.73 -10.09 -2.04
CA LYS A 157 -15.06 -9.07 -3.04
C LYS A 157 -15.33 -9.69 -4.42
N ALA A 158 -14.51 -10.63 -4.85
CA ALA A 158 -14.65 -11.28 -6.15
C ALA A 158 -15.91 -12.13 -6.28
N THR A 159 -16.34 -12.75 -5.18
CA THR A 159 -17.52 -13.63 -5.15
C THR A 159 -18.80 -12.92 -4.76
N ASP A 160 -18.80 -11.58 -4.58
CA ASP A 160 -19.93 -10.78 -4.10
C ASP A 160 -20.57 -11.38 -2.84
N PHE A 161 -19.76 -11.88 -1.94
CA PHE A 161 -20.24 -12.49 -0.70
C PHE A 161 -21.00 -11.48 0.19
N TYR A 162 -20.82 -10.16 -0.09
CA TYR A 162 -21.41 -9.05 0.66
C TYR A 162 -22.76 -8.53 0.12
N GLU A 163 -23.23 -8.97 -1.07
CA GLU A 163 -24.43 -8.39 -1.69
C GLU A 163 -25.76 -8.75 -0.98
N SER A 164 -25.77 -9.65 -0.01
CA SER A 164 -27.04 -10.16 0.58
C SER A 164 -27.53 -9.42 1.83
N THR A 165 -26.88 -8.33 2.28
CA THR A 165 -27.26 -7.67 3.56
C THR A 165 -27.17 -6.14 3.53
N PHE A 166 -27.63 -5.47 2.46
CA PHE A 166 -27.88 -4.02 2.52
C PHE A 166 -29.23 -3.77 3.20
N ASP A 167 -29.21 -3.56 4.52
CA ASP A 167 -30.32 -3.01 5.27
C ASP A 167 -29.90 -1.60 5.75
N GLU A 168 -30.66 -0.55 5.34
CA GLU A 168 -30.42 0.83 5.76
C GLU A 168 -30.47 1.04 7.28
N LYS A 169 -30.96 0.04 8.02
CA LYS A 169 -30.99 0.02 9.49
C LYS A 169 -29.63 -0.32 10.14
N GLY A 170 -28.61 -0.72 9.37
CA GLY A 170 -27.30 -1.15 9.90
C GLY A 170 -26.34 -0.03 10.29
N LEU A 171 -26.69 1.25 10.07
CA LEU A 171 -25.77 2.38 10.31
C LEU A 171 -25.48 2.63 11.79
N ASP A 172 -26.42 2.27 12.68
CA ASP A 172 -26.27 2.41 14.14
C ASP A 172 -26.05 1.03 14.84
N SER A 173 -25.68 -0.02 14.09
CA SER A 173 -25.52 -1.35 14.68
C SER A 173 -24.19 -1.45 15.46
N GLU A 174 -24.23 -2.14 16.62
CA GLU A 174 -23.05 -2.49 17.42
C GLU A 174 -22.00 -3.32 16.63
N GLU A 175 -22.35 -3.79 15.45
CA GLU A 175 -21.51 -4.62 14.57
C GLU A 175 -20.59 -3.80 13.64
N CYS A 176 -20.77 -2.47 13.56
CA CYS A 176 -20.00 -1.59 12.66
C CYS A 176 -18.92 -0.81 13.42
N ILE A 177 -17.68 -0.89 12.95
CA ILE A 177 -16.57 -0.08 13.50
C ILE A 177 -16.81 1.38 13.09
N GLN A 178 -16.93 2.28 14.06
CA GLN A 178 -17.14 3.70 13.81
C GLN A 178 -15.78 4.39 13.69
N VAL A 179 -15.50 5.04 12.54
CA VAL A 179 -14.24 5.73 12.26
C VAL A 179 -14.53 7.15 11.81
N ALA A 180 -13.86 8.16 12.35
CA ALA A 180 -14.05 9.55 11.98
C ALA A 180 -12.78 10.24 11.49
N PHE A 181 -12.97 11.21 10.58
CA PHE A 181 -11.96 12.10 10.03
C PHE A 181 -12.43 13.55 10.08
N GLY A 182 -11.51 14.47 10.35
CA GLY A 182 -11.68 15.90 10.07
C GLY A 182 -11.11 16.24 8.68
N LEU A 183 -11.88 16.90 7.83
CA LEU A 183 -11.51 17.19 6.45
C LEU A 183 -11.76 18.68 6.10
N TYR A 184 -10.68 19.44 5.99
CA TYR A 184 -10.64 20.81 5.46
C TYR A 184 -9.82 20.81 4.16
N ASP A 185 -10.49 20.91 3.01
CA ASP A 185 -9.89 20.61 1.69
C ASP A 185 -9.85 21.82 0.74
N LYS A 186 -9.36 22.95 1.23
CA LYS A 186 -9.29 24.23 0.48
C LYS A 186 -8.58 24.10 -0.88
N THR A 187 -7.65 23.17 -1.02
CA THR A 187 -6.87 22.98 -2.25
C THR A 187 -7.42 21.88 -3.15
N GLY A 188 -8.39 21.09 -2.69
CA GLY A 188 -8.89 19.88 -3.37
C GLY A 188 -7.96 18.68 -3.26
N LYS A 189 -6.82 18.81 -2.55
CA LYS A 189 -5.79 17.76 -2.42
C LYS A 189 -5.82 17.02 -1.08
N TYR A 190 -6.43 17.60 -0.05
CA TYR A 190 -6.42 17.00 1.29
C TYR A 190 -7.32 15.75 1.38
N THR A 191 -8.40 15.74 0.60
CA THR A 191 -9.28 14.56 0.48
C THR A 191 -8.52 13.31 -0.02
N LEU A 192 -7.49 13.48 -0.85
CA LEU A 192 -6.62 12.38 -1.30
C LEU A 192 -5.94 11.68 -0.11
N PHE A 193 -5.47 12.44 0.88
CA PHE A 193 -4.87 11.85 2.09
C PHE A 193 -5.89 11.06 2.88
N VAL A 194 -7.05 11.64 3.19
CA VAL A 194 -8.17 10.93 3.85
C VAL A 194 -8.57 9.68 3.07
N GLY A 195 -8.71 9.80 1.74
CA GLY A 195 -9.06 8.68 0.87
C GLY A 195 -8.02 7.55 0.89
N THR A 196 -6.73 7.89 0.94
CA THR A 196 -5.65 6.90 1.06
C THR A 196 -5.69 6.19 2.42
N VAL A 197 -5.96 6.91 3.51
CA VAL A 197 -6.14 6.29 4.83
C VAL A 197 -7.37 5.38 4.84
N ILE A 198 -8.52 5.83 4.33
CA ILE A 198 -9.73 5.00 4.19
C ILE A 198 -9.43 3.74 3.38
N GLN A 199 -8.76 3.86 2.24
CA GLN A 199 -8.32 2.72 1.45
C GLN A 199 -7.46 1.76 2.29
N SER A 200 -6.50 2.28 3.05
CA SER A 200 -5.61 1.46 3.88
C SER A 200 -6.36 0.75 5.02
N VAL A 201 -7.34 1.39 5.64
CA VAL A 201 -8.23 0.76 6.63
C VAL A 201 -8.99 -0.39 5.99
N LEU A 202 -9.66 -0.11 4.86
CA LEU A 202 -10.49 -1.07 4.15
C LEU A 202 -9.66 -2.23 3.56
N GLU A 203 -8.40 -1.99 3.21
CA GLU A 203 -7.48 -3.04 2.76
C GLU A 203 -7.03 -3.98 3.90
N ASN A 204 -7.07 -3.55 5.16
CA ASN A 204 -6.55 -4.29 6.30
C ASN A 204 -7.61 -4.78 7.31
N THR A 205 -8.92 -4.56 7.08
CA THR A 205 -9.99 -5.11 7.91
C THR A 205 -11.00 -5.90 7.11
N LEU A 206 -11.54 -6.95 7.72
CA LEU A 206 -12.70 -7.69 7.19
C LEU A 206 -14.02 -7.20 7.78
N SER A 207 -13.96 -6.36 8.82
CA SER A 207 -15.12 -5.82 9.49
C SER A 207 -15.78 -4.72 8.67
N LYS A 208 -17.08 -4.57 8.80
CA LYS A 208 -17.78 -3.39 8.26
C LYS A 208 -17.35 -2.15 9.03
N VAL A 209 -17.10 -1.07 8.31
CA VAL A 209 -16.71 0.21 8.88
C VAL A 209 -17.72 1.29 8.47
N CYS A 210 -18.14 2.11 9.41
CA CYS A 210 -18.87 3.33 9.14
C CYS A 210 -17.93 4.54 9.29
N PHE A 211 -17.63 5.20 8.18
CA PHE A 211 -16.78 6.38 8.16
C PHE A 211 -17.61 7.65 8.33
N HIS A 212 -17.21 8.51 9.25
CA HIS A 212 -17.80 9.81 9.51
C HIS A 212 -16.84 10.91 9.08
N ILE A 213 -17.18 11.66 8.04
CA ILE A 213 -16.34 12.73 7.50
C ILE A 213 -16.90 14.07 7.99
N PHE A 214 -16.20 14.71 8.92
CA PHE A 214 -16.50 16.05 9.39
C PHE A 214 -15.82 17.05 8.47
N HIS A 215 -16.61 17.79 7.67
CA HIS A 215 -16.10 18.65 6.61
C HIS A 215 -16.85 19.98 6.54
N ASP A 216 -16.20 20.98 6.00
CA ASP A 216 -16.84 22.25 5.65
C ASP A 216 -17.17 22.31 4.14
N ASN A 217 -17.51 23.50 3.66
CA ASN A 217 -17.85 23.73 2.26
C ASN A 217 -16.68 23.61 1.27
N THR A 218 -15.45 23.34 1.74
CA THR A 218 -14.28 23.14 0.87
C THR A 218 -14.25 21.76 0.21
N LEU A 219 -14.96 20.75 0.76
CA LEU A 219 -15.06 19.43 0.13
C LEU A 219 -15.88 19.50 -1.16
N ASN A 220 -15.21 19.36 -2.29
CA ASN A 220 -15.85 19.39 -3.59
C ASN A 220 -16.61 18.08 -3.91
N ARG A 221 -17.56 18.18 -4.88
CA ARG A 221 -18.43 17.07 -5.26
C ARG A 221 -17.66 15.86 -5.79
N THR A 222 -16.65 16.07 -6.62
CA THR A 222 -15.85 14.99 -7.22
C THR A 222 -15.12 14.18 -6.16
N ASN A 223 -14.49 14.84 -5.20
CA ASN A 223 -13.81 14.18 -4.09
C ASN A 223 -14.80 13.44 -3.17
N LYS A 224 -15.99 14.03 -2.93
CA LYS A 224 -17.06 13.36 -2.18
C LYS A 224 -17.52 12.07 -2.88
N GLU A 225 -17.72 12.10 -4.20
CA GLU A 225 -18.09 10.93 -5.01
C GLU A 225 -17.00 9.85 -4.99
N LYS A 226 -15.71 10.24 -5.07
CA LYS A 226 -14.57 9.31 -4.93
C LYS A 226 -14.55 8.61 -3.56
N LEU A 227 -14.79 9.33 -2.47
CA LEU A 227 -14.90 8.75 -1.12
C LEU A 227 -16.05 7.75 -1.02
N ILE A 228 -17.24 8.10 -1.55
CA ILE A 228 -18.40 7.20 -1.59
C ILE A 228 -18.07 5.93 -2.38
N GLN A 229 -17.45 6.09 -3.54
CA GLN A 229 -17.05 4.95 -4.38
C GLN A 229 -16.08 4.03 -3.63
N THR A 230 -15.01 4.58 -3.03
CA THR A 230 -14.00 3.81 -2.29
C THR A 230 -14.66 2.97 -1.21
N VAL A 231 -15.51 3.58 -0.39
CA VAL A 231 -16.16 2.89 0.74
C VAL A 231 -17.17 1.86 0.26
N GLY A 232 -17.97 2.21 -0.77
CA GLY A 232 -18.94 1.31 -1.37
C GLY A 232 -18.34 0.07 -2.01
N GLU A 233 -17.16 0.19 -2.62
CA GLU A 233 -16.45 -0.96 -3.20
C GLU A 233 -16.08 -2.05 -2.18
N PHE A 234 -16.01 -1.69 -0.90
CA PHE A 234 -15.72 -2.60 0.22
C PHE A 234 -16.98 -2.98 1.03
N GLY A 235 -18.18 -2.58 0.59
CA GLY A 235 -19.43 -2.85 1.30
C GLY A 235 -19.49 -2.20 2.69
N SER A 236 -18.75 -1.13 2.90
CA SER A 236 -18.73 -0.31 4.11
C SER A 236 -19.57 0.95 3.95
N TYR A 237 -19.72 1.77 4.99
CA TYR A 237 -20.61 2.91 5.00
C TYR A 237 -19.84 4.22 5.17
N ILE A 238 -20.38 5.32 4.64
CA ILE A 238 -19.83 6.66 4.81
C ILE A 238 -20.93 7.68 5.06
N GLN A 239 -20.74 8.53 6.06
CA GLN A 239 -21.60 9.64 6.39
C GLN A 239 -20.81 10.95 6.37
N PHE A 240 -21.44 12.01 5.89
CA PHE A 240 -20.84 13.32 5.79
C PHE A 240 -21.55 14.26 6.77
N HIS A 241 -20.75 14.94 7.61
CA HIS A 241 -21.21 15.88 8.62
C HIS A 241 -20.64 17.25 8.28
N GLU A 242 -21.50 18.12 7.73
CA GLU A 242 -21.08 19.48 7.42
C GLU A 242 -20.96 20.30 8.69
N VAL A 243 -19.84 21.00 8.85
CA VAL A 243 -19.51 21.82 9.99
C VAL A 243 -19.37 23.29 9.58
N ASN A 244 -19.75 24.21 10.47
CA ASN A 244 -19.55 25.64 10.23
C ASN A 244 -18.12 26.04 10.64
N PRO A 245 -17.25 26.48 9.71
CA PRO A 245 -15.89 26.92 10.04
C PRO A 245 -15.81 27.96 11.13
N GLY A 246 -16.80 28.86 11.22
CA GLY A 246 -16.84 29.91 12.22
C GLY A 246 -16.91 29.44 13.67
N ASP A 247 -17.38 28.20 13.90
CA ASP A 247 -17.43 27.61 15.25
C ASP A 247 -16.02 27.24 15.79
N PHE A 248 -15.01 27.21 14.92
CA PHE A 248 -13.62 26.85 15.24
C PHE A 248 -12.65 28.01 15.21
N GLU A 249 -13.13 29.25 15.03
CA GLU A 249 -12.28 30.42 15.05
C GLU A 249 -11.75 30.69 16.46
N VAL A 250 -10.43 30.74 16.61
CA VAL A 250 -9.73 31.05 17.86
C VAL A 250 -8.63 32.05 17.60
N GLU A 251 -8.44 32.99 18.54
CA GLU A 251 -7.33 33.94 18.52
C GLU A 251 -6.03 33.26 19.05
N ASN A 252 -5.49 32.34 18.25
CA ASN A 252 -4.23 31.66 18.58
C ASN A 252 -3.34 31.61 17.33
N GLU A 253 -2.08 32.02 17.43
CA GLU A 253 -1.13 32.02 16.30
C GLU A 253 -0.87 30.62 15.73
N ALA A 254 -1.04 29.54 16.51
CA ALA A 254 -0.88 28.19 16.06
C ALA A 254 -1.91 27.78 14.99
N ILE A 255 -3.11 28.40 14.98
CA ILE A 255 -4.13 28.11 13.96
C ILE A 255 -3.70 28.50 12.55
N LYS A 256 -2.80 29.47 12.42
CA LYS A 256 -2.21 29.85 11.13
C LYS A 256 -1.30 28.76 10.56
N ARG A 257 -0.78 27.93 11.44
CA ARG A 257 0.12 26.82 11.11
C ARG A 257 -0.65 25.52 10.88
N PHE A 258 -1.61 25.23 11.74
CA PHE A 258 -2.52 24.11 11.60
C PHE A 258 -3.84 24.64 11.03
N THR A 259 -4.43 23.98 10.06
CA THR A 259 -5.74 24.38 9.55
C THR A 259 -6.83 24.10 10.59
N ILE A 260 -7.97 24.78 10.48
CA ILE A 260 -9.15 24.52 11.35
C ILE A 260 -9.62 23.06 11.28
N GLY A 261 -9.25 22.32 10.22
CA GLY A 261 -9.58 20.91 10.06
C GLY A 261 -9.11 20.02 11.21
N THR A 262 -7.99 20.38 11.88
CA THR A 262 -7.51 19.64 13.06
C THR A 262 -8.49 19.72 14.23
N MET A 263 -9.27 20.79 14.32
CA MET A 263 -10.24 21.01 15.38
C MET A 263 -11.60 20.35 15.12
N PHE A 264 -11.86 19.85 13.93
CA PHE A 264 -13.15 19.20 13.60
C PHE A 264 -13.42 17.97 14.46
N ARG A 265 -12.38 17.30 14.99
CA ARG A 265 -12.56 16.20 15.94
C ARG A 265 -13.26 16.59 17.23
N LEU A 266 -13.24 17.89 17.60
CA LEU A 266 -13.78 18.38 18.86
C LEU A 266 -15.32 18.40 18.91
N ILE A 267 -15.99 18.42 17.75
CA ILE A 267 -17.47 18.39 17.72
C ILE A 267 -18.03 16.97 17.58
N ILE A 268 -17.18 15.97 17.38
CA ILE A 268 -17.63 14.58 17.19
C ILE A 268 -18.56 14.13 18.32
N PRO A 269 -18.24 14.32 19.61
CA PRO A 269 -19.13 13.90 20.71
C PRO A 269 -20.49 14.60 20.71
N ARG A 270 -20.56 15.87 20.21
CA ARG A 270 -21.77 16.66 20.11
C ARG A 270 -22.68 16.18 18.96
N VAL A 271 -22.08 15.81 17.82
CA VAL A 271 -22.81 15.44 16.60
C VAL A 271 -23.27 13.99 16.64
N LEU A 272 -22.40 13.08 17.06
CA LEU A 272 -22.69 11.64 17.09
C LEU A 272 -23.28 11.19 18.44
N THR A 273 -24.47 11.69 18.76
CA THR A 273 -25.11 11.43 20.07
C THR A 273 -25.52 9.98 20.30
N GLY A 274 -25.79 9.23 19.23
CA GLY A 274 -26.16 7.80 19.30
C GLY A 274 -24.97 6.85 19.33
N ILE A 275 -23.74 7.35 19.18
CA ILE A 275 -22.53 6.56 19.15
C ILE A 275 -21.77 6.74 20.47
N GLU A 276 -21.40 5.64 21.11
CA GLU A 276 -20.71 5.65 22.41
C GLU A 276 -19.19 5.52 22.27
N LYS A 277 -18.71 4.83 21.22
CA LYS A 277 -17.31 4.52 20.98
C LYS A 277 -16.96 4.80 19.53
N LEU A 278 -15.77 5.38 19.28
CA LEU A 278 -15.34 5.78 17.95
C LEU A 278 -13.82 5.78 17.84
N ILE A 279 -13.28 5.41 16.69
CA ILE A 279 -11.88 5.60 16.33
C ILE A 279 -11.77 6.90 15.53
N TYR A 280 -10.93 7.82 15.99
CA TYR A 280 -10.55 8.99 15.22
C TYR A 280 -9.17 8.77 14.57
N LEU A 281 -9.04 9.15 13.30
CA LEU A 281 -7.80 9.05 12.54
C LEU A 281 -7.46 10.39 11.87
N ASP A 282 -6.20 10.79 11.93
CA ASP A 282 -5.67 11.89 11.13
C ASP A 282 -5.52 11.48 9.64
N ALA A 283 -5.38 12.46 8.76
CA ALA A 283 -5.30 12.22 7.32
C ALA A 283 -3.91 11.79 6.82
N ASP A 284 -2.86 11.99 7.62
CA ASP A 284 -1.48 11.66 7.28
C ASP A 284 -1.03 10.33 7.89
N LEU A 285 -1.92 9.34 7.83
CA LEU A 285 -1.70 7.98 8.32
C LEU A 285 -1.59 6.97 7.19
N LEU A 286 -1.06 5.79 7.54
CA LEU A 286 -1.21 4.57 6.76
C LEU A 286 -1.50 3.41 7.72
N VAL A 287 -2.69 2.84 7.60
CA VAL A 287 -3.13 1.72 8.43
C VAL A 287 -2.66 0.41 7.81
N ASN A 288 -1.69 -0.26 8.44
CA ASN A 288 -1.11 -1.53 7.98
C ASN A 288 -1.37 -2.65 9.00
N ARG A 289 -2.59 -2.67 9.57
CA ARG A 289 -3.10 -3.70 10.48
C ARG A 289 -4.62 -3.68 10.52
N ASP A 290 -5.23 -4.74 11.10
CA ASP A 290 -6.67 -4.78 11.29
C ASP A 290 -7.12 -3.80 12.38
N ILE A 291 -7.91 -2.79 11.98
CA ILE A 291 -8.44 -1.77 12.89
C ILE A 291 -9.44 -2.34 13.90
N LYS A 292 -9.96 -3.56 13.65
CA LYS A 292 -10.83 -4.25 14.59
C LYS A 292 -10.14 -4.53 15.92
N GLU A 293 -8.85 -4.81 15.90
CA GLU A 293 -8.09 -5.03 17.12
C GLU A 293 -8.03 -3.76 18.01
N LEU A 294 -7.96 -2.55 17.41
CA LEU A 294 -8.09 -1.30 18.15
C LEU A 294 -9.52 -1.11 18.66
N TRP A 295 -10.50 -1.40 17.81
CA TRP A 295 -11.91 -1.32 18.17
C TRP A 295 -12.29 -2.21 19.37
N ASP A 296 -11.72 -3.41 19.46
CA ASP A 296 -12.03 -4.38 20.51
C ASP A 296 -11.39 -4.05 21.87
N ILE A 297 -10.47 -3.07 21.93
CA ILE A 297 -9.88 -2.64 23.20
C ILE A 297 -10.98 -2.10 24.11
N ASP A 298 -11.03 -2.63 25.34
CA ASP A 298 -11.95 -2.14 26.37
C ASP A 298 -11.45 -0.79 26.93
N ILE A 299 -12.26 0.23 26.76
CA ILE A 299 -12.03 1.58 27.30
C ILE A 299 -13.06 1.98 28.35
N ALA A 300 -13.75 1.02 28.95
CA ALA A 300 -14.64 1.30 30.06
C ALA A 300 -13.86 1.98 31.20
N GLY A 301 -14.35 3.13 31.66
CA GLY A 301 -13.65 3.94 32.67
C GLY A 301 -12.52 4.85 32.17
N TYR A 302 -12.20 4.80 30.87
CA TYR A 302 -11.27 5.73 30.23
C TYR A 302 -12.03 6.69 29.29
N SER A 303 -11.52 7.92 29.16
CA SER A 303 -12.03 8.89 28.19
C SER A 303 -11.55 8.59 26.76
N LEU A 304 -10.30 8.20 26.66
CA LEU A 304 -9.57 7.95 25.42
C LEU A 304 -8.64 6.75 25.57
N ALA A 305 -8.26 6.14 24.43
CA ALA A 305 -7.03 5.37 24.34
C ALA A 305 -6.17 5.97 23.22
N ALA A 306 -4.88 6.15 23.47
CA ALA A 306 -3.96 6.84 22.57
C ALA A 306 -2.52 6.40 22.82
N VAL A 307 -1.64 6.66 21.84
CA VAL A 307 -0.20 6.39 21.96
C VAL A 307 0.53 7.64 22.46
N LYS A 308 1.53 7.44 23.31
CA LYS A 308 2.38 8.51 23.81
C LYS A 308 3.05 9.27 22.66
N ASP A 309 3.05 10.60 22.73
CA ASP A 309 3.79 11.43 21.77
C ASP A 309 5.27 11.43 22.11
N ILE A 310 6.06 10.72 21.32
CA ILE A 310 7.51 10.61 21.49
C ILE A 310 8.28 11.75 20.82
N GLY A 311 7.59 12.62 20.09
CA GLY A 311 8.18 13.81 19.44
C GLY A 311 8.66 14.85 20.45
N TYR A 312 8.02 14.95 21.59
CA TYR A 312 8.37 15.82 22.70
C TYR A 312 9.21 15.06 23.75
N LYS A 313 10.48 14.85 23.47
CA LYS A 313 11.41 14.23 24.43
C LYS A 313 12.03 15.22 25.40
N ASP A 314 12.03 16.51 25.06
CA ASP A 314 12.64 17.59 25.84
C ASP A 314 11.55 18.51 26.40
N LEU A 315 11.42 18.53 27.73
CA LEU A 315 10.47 19.38 28.44
C LEU A 315 10.59 20.88 28.09
N ALA A 316 11.74 21.32 27.58
CA ALA A 316 11.93 22.71 27.14
C ALA A 316 10.99 23.12 26.01
N PHE A 317 10.53 22.18 25.19
CA PHE A 317 9.62 22.44 24.08
C PHE A 317 8.13 22.35 24.44
N PHE A 318 7.80 21.88 25.65
CA PHE A 318 6.40 21.83 26.06
C PHE A 318 5.90 23.24 26.45
N PRO A 319 4.60 23.54 26.18
CA PRO A 319 3.92 24.68 26.75
C PRO A 319 3.98 24.71 28.27
N GLU A 320 3.77 25.90 28.85
CA GLU A 320 3.92 26.10 30.30
C GLU A 320 2.94 25.23 31.11
N PHE A 321 1.70 25.06 30.64
CA PHE A 321 0.72 24.20 31.33
C PHE A 321 1.17 22.73 31.46
N VAL A 322 1.92 22.21 30.49
CA VAL A 322 2.46 20.83 30.54
C VAL A 322 3.52 20.72 31.63
N LYS A 323 4.37 21.74 31.77
CA LYS A 323 5.44 21.77 32.77
C LYS A 323 4.90 21.92 34.19
N GLN A 324 3.80 22.67 34.35
CA GLN A 324 3.18 22.96 35.64
C GLN A 324 2.32 21.81 36.17
N LYS A 325 1.74 20.99 35.30
CA LYS A 325 0.86 19.89 35.70
C LYS A 325 1.65 18.60 35.89
N GLU A 326 1.78 18.15 37.13
CA GLU A 326 2.54 16.97 37.52
C GLU A 326 2.10 15.72 36.72
N GLY A 327 3.04 14.99 36.13
CA GLY A 327 2.82 13.78 35.36
C GLY A 327 2.23 13.97 33.96
N LEU A 328 1.85 15.21 33.55
CA LEU A 328 1.26 15.43 32.24
C LEU A 328 2.27 15.14 31.11
N ALA A 329 3.49 15.62 31.25
CA ALA A 329 4.56 15.40 30.26
C ALA A 329 4.89 13.92 30.06
N ASP A 330 4.87 13.14 31.15
CA ASP A 330 5.21 11.71 31.10
C ASP A 330 4.18 10.87 30.33
N ARG A 331 2.95 11.34 30.29
CA ARG A 331 1.82 10.68 29.66
C ARG A 331 1.24 11.42 28.47
N TYR A 332 1.93 12.49 28.02
CA TYR A 332 1.48 13.30 26.89
C TYR A 332 1.33 12.43 25.65
N PHE A 333 0.12 12.38 25.07
CA PHE A 333 -0.22 11.51 23.96
C PHE A 333 -0.41 12.26 22.65
N ASN A 334 -0.19 11.58 21.55
CA ASN A 334 -0.45 12.08 20.21
C ASN A 334 -1.92 11.88 19.84
N ALA A 335 -2.54 12.89 19.23
CA ALA A 335 -3.97 12.90 18.93
C ALA A 335 -4.33 12.37 17.52
N GLY A 336 -3.36 11.86 16.74
CA GLY A 336 -3.62 11.40 15.38
C GLY A 336 -4.30 10.04 15.28
N VAL A 337 -4.21 9.21 16.32
CA VAL A 337 -4.96 7.95 16.44
C VAL A 337 -5.56 7.90 17.83
N LEU A 338 -6.88 7.96 17.90
CA LEU A 338 -7.63 7.95 19.17
C LEU A 338 -8.74 6.89 19.13
N LEU A 339 -8.84 6.09 20.17
CA LEU A 339 -10.08 5.36 20.46
C LEU A 339 -10.83 6.18 21.53
N MET A 340 -11.99 6.71 21.17
CA MET A 340 -12.73 7.69 21.96
C MET A 340 -13.96 7.06 22.63
N ASN A 341 -14.10 7.26 23.94
CA ASN A 341 -15.32 7.00 24.67
C ASN A 341 -16.17 8.27 24.66
N LEU A 342 -17.07 8.37 23.69
CA LEU A 342 -17.86 9.57 23.47
C LEU A 342 -18.82 9.85 24.63
N SER A 343 -19.35 8.80 25.29
CA SER A 343 -20.19 8.96 26.47
C SER A 343 -19.43 9.60 27.63
N PHE A 344 -18.19 9.15 27.91
CA PHE A 344 -17.33 9.72 28.95
C PHE A 344 -17.03 11.20 28.63
N ILE A 345 -16.66 11.49 27.36
CA ILE A 345 -16.30 12.84 26.94
C ILE A 345 -17.50 13.78 27.06
N ARG A 346 -18.70 13.37 26.62
CA ARG A 346 -19.94 14.16 26.74
C ARG A 346 -20.26 14.47 28.22
N ASN A 347 -20.03 13.52 29.13
CA ASN A 347 -20.25 13.73 30.56
C ASN A 347 -19.25 14.70 31.19
N THR A 348 -18.09 14.91 30.57
CA THR A 348 -17.10 15.91 31.02
C THR A 348 -17.49 17.33 30.61
N GLY A 349 -18.16 17.47 29.45
CA GLY A 349 -18.61 18.74 28.90
C GLY A 349 -18.55 18.78 27.39
N ASP A 350 -18.91 19.93 26.81
CA ASP A 350 -18.76 20.16 25.40
C ASP A 350 -17.26 20.34 25.06
N LEU A 351 -16.71 19.43 24.27
CA LEU A 351 -15.28 19.36 24.01
C LEU A 351 -14.76 20.60 23.25
N LEU A 352 -15.55 21.17 22.34
CA LEU A 352 -15.18 22.38 21.61
C LEU A 352 -15.14 23.60 22.55
N GLU A 353 -16.15 23.77 23.41
CA GLU A 353 -16.20 24.87 24.39
C GLU A 353 -15.07 24.77 25.43
N LEU A 354 -14.78 23.52 25.89
CA LEU A 354 -13.66 23.25 26.77
C LEU A 354 -12.33 23.64 26.10
N THR A 355 -12.17 23.32 24.82
CA THR A 355 -10.95 23.65 24.07
C THR A 355 -10.80 25.16 23.87
N HIS A 356 -11.87 25.89 23.53
CA HIS A 356 -11.82 27.34 23.41
C HIS A 356 -11.37 27.99 24.72
N ARG A 357 -11.99 27.61 25.84
CA ARG A 357 -11.60 28.12 27.16
C ARG A 357 -10.13 27.81 27.49
N PHE A 358 -9.70 26.57 27.19
CA PHE A 358 -8.31 26.17 27.40
C PHE A 358 -7.33 27.03 26.61
N LEU A 359 -7.63 27.32 25.33
CA LEU A 359 -6.78 28.13 24.46
C LEU A 359 -6.74 29.63 24.87
N GLU A 360 -7.85 30.17 25.42
CA GLU A 360 -7.89 31.51 26.01
C GLU A 360 -7.00 31.60 27.26
N GLU A 361 -7.02 30.56 28.11
CA GLU A 361 -6.24 30.49 29.34
C GLU A 361 -4.75 30.15 29.09
N ASN A 362 -4.42 29.48 27.97
CA ASN A 362 -3.09 29.02 27.63
C ASN A 362 -2.67 29.48 26.21
N PRO A 363 -2.35 30.76 26.04
CA PRO A 363 -2.05 31.34 24.72
C PRO A 363 -0.74 30.79 24.10
N ASP A 364 0.11 30.13 24.87
CA ASP A 364 1.32 29.43 24.44
C ASP A 364 1.08 27.98 24.00
N ALA A 365 -0.16 27.50 24.06
CA ALA A 365 -0.55 26.19 23.54
C ALA A 365 -0.27 26.14 22.04
N TYR A 366 0.51 25.13 21.64
CA TYR A 366 1.09 25.05 20.30
C TYR A 366 0.41 24.03 19.38
N LEU A 367 -0.13 22.96 19.96
CA LEU A 367 -0.77 21.87 19.25
C LEU A 367 -2.30 21.89 19.40
N LEU A 368 -2.88 23.07 19.70
CA LEU A 368 -4.30 23.35 19.74
C LEU A 368 -5.14 22.26 20.42
N ASP A 369 -5.83 21.46 19.63
CA ASP A 369 -6.70 20.38 20.04
C ASP A 369 -5.97 19.25 20.79
N GLN A 370 -4.74 18.88 20.36
CA GLN A 370 -3.93 17.88 21.06
C GLN A 370 -3.54 18.37 22.47
N ASP A 371 -3.19 19.64 22.61
CA ASP A 371 -2.87 20.25 23.91
C ASP A 371 -4.09 20.24 24.83
N ALA A 372 -5.26 20.64 24.33
CA ALA A 372 -6.52 20.63 25.07
C ALA A 372 -6.93 19.20 25.48
N LEU A 373 -6.84 18.22 24.57
CA LEU A 373 -7.13 16.83 24.88
C LEU A 373 -6.23 16.29 25.99
N ASN A 374 -4.94 16.60 25.94
CA ASN A 374 -3.99 16.23 26.99
C ASN A 374 -4.28 16.95 28.30
N TYR A 375 -4.69 18.22 28.27
CA TYR A 375 -5.03 18.98 29.47
C TYR A 375 -6.22 18.36 30.21
N TYR A 376 -7.30 18.01 29.52
CA TYR A 376 -8.52 17.50 30.14
C TYR A 376 -8.50 16.00 30.40
N PHE A 377 -7.89 15.19 29.53
CA PHE A 377 -8.07 13.74 29.54
C PHE A 377 -6.80 12.92 29.81
N ASN A 378 -5.63 13.54 29.97
CA ASN A 378 -4.37 12.79 30.15
C ASN A 378 -4.43 11.73 31.26
N SER A 379 -5.01 12.10 32.43
CA SER A 379 -5.12 11.17 33.57
C SER A 379 -6.14 10.04 33.36
N SER A 380 -7.12 10.25 32.48
CA SER A 380 -8.16 9.27 32.16
C SER A 380 -7.93 8.59 30.79
N THR A 381 -6.74 8.74 30.20
CA THR A 381 -6.37 8.11 28.92
C THR A 381 -5.68 6.78 29.18
N LEU A 382 -6.12 5.73 28.46
CA LEU A 382 -5.42 4.45 28.35
C LEU A 382 -4.25 4.62 27.37
N LEU A 383 -3.01 4.46 27.83
CA LEU A 383 -1.86 4.49 26.94
C LEU A 383 -1.72 3.15 26.22
N LEU A 384 -1.69 3.21 24.89
CA LEU A 384 -1.52 2.09 24.00
C LEU A 384 -0.06 1.84 23.67
N ASP A 385 0.22 0.65 23.14
CA ASP A 385 1.49 0.29 22.51
C ASP A 385 1.78 1.19 21.30
N ASP A 386 3.06 1.47 21.04
CA ASP A 386 3.49 2.37 19.97
C ASP A 386 3.12 1.87 18.55
N ASN A 387 2.85 0.57 18.38
CA ASN A 387 2.40 0.00 17.11
C ASN A 387 1.07 0.61 16.61
N TRP A 388 0.28 1.20 17.50
CA TRP A 388 -0.97 1.87 17.12
C TRP A 388 -0.77 3.27 16.54
N ASN A 389 0.44 3.86 16.66
CA ASN A 389 0.75 5.19 16.12
C ASN A 389 2.26 5.37 15.96
N VAL A 390 2.85 4.66 15.01
CA VAL A 390 4.29 4.70 14.73
C VAL A 390 4.63 6.00 14.01
N GLN A 391 5.21 6.95 14.72
CA GLN A 391 5.57 8.26 14.19
C GLN A 391 6.78 8.15 13.26
N VAL A 392 6.55 8.13 11.95
CA VAL A 392 7.56 7.92 10.89
C VAL A 392 8.72 8.92 11.00
N ARG A 393 8.43 10.18 11.33
CA ARG A 393 9.46 11.19 11.55
C ARG A 393 10.48 10.80 12.62
N ASN A 394 10.02 10.14 13.70
CA ASN A 394 10.88 9.70 14.79
C ASN A 394 11.63 8.41 14.44
N GLU A 395 11.02 7.50 13.69
CA GLU A 395 11.70 6.32 13.15
C GLU A 395 12.87 6.74 12.25
N LYS A 396 12.64 7.66 11.30
CA LYS A 396 13.69 8.20 10.42
C LYS A 396 14.82 8.89 11.20
N ARG A 397 14.50 9.71 12.22
CA ARG A 397 15.51 10.35 13.08
C ARG A 397 16.35 9.36 13.88
N SER A 398 15.80 8.18 14.17
CA SER A 398 16.46 7.09 14.88
C SER A 398 17.17 6.11 13.94
N ASN A 399 17.29 6.44 12.63
CA ASN A 399 17.83 5.57 11.57
C ASN A 399 17.14 4.20 11.49
N ARG A 400 15.88 4.09 11.89
CA ARG A 400 15.06 2.92 11.72
C ARG A 400 14.34 3.04 10.38
N ASN A 401 14.92 2.45 9.34
CA ASN A 401 14.41 2.56 7.96
C ASN A 401 13.68 1.30 7.49
N SER A 402 13.57 0.27 8.33
CA SER A 402 12.83 -0.95 8.00
C SER A 402 11.36 -0.84 8.40
N LEU A 403 10.48 -1.27 7.51
CA LEU A 403 9.06 -1.36 7.79
C LEU A 403 8.81 -2.36 8.92
N ARG A 404 7.83 -2.04 9.76
CA ARG A 404 7.27 -2.93 10.80
C ARG A 404 5.96 -3.52 10.27
N GLU A 405 5.67 -4.74 10.64
CA GLU A 405 4.37 -5.38 10.39
C GLU A 405 3.36 -5.01 11.48
N ASP A 406 2.08 -5.11 11.18
CA ASP A 406 0.97 -4.91 12.11
C ASP A 406 1.03 -3.57 12.87
N VAL A 407 1.14 -2.45 12.15
CA VAL A 407 1.24 -1.11 12.72
C VAL A 407 0.38 -0.08 11.99
N ILE A 408 0.08 1.03 12.66
CA ILE A 408 -0.41 2.26 12.03
C ILE A 408 0.76 3.24 11.94
N TYR A 409 1.17 3.60 10.72
CA TYR A 409 2.18 4.62 10.49
C TYR A 409 1.54 6.00 10.50
N HIS A 410 2.19 6.96 11.17
CA HIS A 410 1.80 8.35 11.23
C HIS A 410 2.97 9.22 10.76
N PHE A 411 2.78 9.92 9.66
CA PHE A 411 3.85 10.69 9.03
C PHE A 411 4.18 11.97 9.80
N VAL A 412 3.18 12.55 10.51
CA VAL A 412 3.31 13.77 11.35
C VAL A 412 3.88 14.94 10.53
N VAL A 413 3.34 15.17 9.33
CA VAL A 413 3.84 16.18 8.40
C VAL A 413 2.71 16.76 7.54
N SER A 414 2.91 17.96 7.03
CA SER A 414 1.99 18.61 6.09
C SER A 414 2.00 17.98 4.68
N THR A 415 3.01 17.20 4.36
CA THR A 415 3.17 16.51 3.08
C THR A 415 3.67 15.10 3.38
N VAL A 416 2.84 14.10 3.09
CA VAL A 416 3.13 12.70 3.42
C VAL A 416 4.31 12.18 2.59
N VAL A 417 4.44 12.58 1.34
CA VAL A 417 5.45 12.07 0.41
C VAL A 417 6.50 13.12 0.11
N ASP A 418 7.75 12.82 0.45
CA ASP A 418 8.92 13.52 -0.07
C ASP A 418 9.46 12.77 -1.29
N TYR A 419 9.06 13.20 -2.48
CA TYR A 419 9.45 12.57 -3.76
C TYR A 419 10.94 12.60 -4.05
N PHE A 420 11.69 13.48 -3.39
CA PHE A 420 13.14 13.59 -3.57
C PHE A 420 13.91 12.64 -2.64
N ASN A 421 13.26 12.15 -1.58
CA ASN A 421 13.91 11.29 -0.59
C ASN A 421 12.94 10.19 -0.11
N LEU A 422 12.52 9.33 -1.03
CA LEU A 422 11.56 8.26 -0.77
C LEU A 422 12.17 7.17 0.10
N SER A 423 11.74 7.12 1.35
CA SER A 423 11.97 5.96 2.22
C SER A 423 10.96 4.85 1.92
N ASP A 424 11.14 3.69 2.55
CA ASP A 424 10.21 2.57 2.39
C ASP A 424 8.81 2.89 2.93
N TYR A 425 8.68 3.82 3.88
CA TYR A 425 7.41 4.31 4.40
C TYR A 425 6.60 5.05 3.33
N GLU A 426 7.23 6.01 2.61
CA GLU A 426 6.57 6.73 1.52
C GLU A 426 6.24 5.80 0.35
N LYS A 427 7.12 4.84 0.03
CA LYS A 427 6.85 3.84 -1.01
C LYS A 427 5.64 2.97 -0.66
N LEU A 428 5.47 2.60 0.62
CA LEU A 428 4.30 1.86 1.09
C LEU A 428 3.03 2.70 0.97
N TYR A 429 3.09 3.97 1.38
CA TYR A 429 1.98 4.92 1.24
C TYR A 429 1.56 5.10 -0.23
N LEU A 430 2.53 5.30 -1.12
CA LEU A 430 2.27 5.47 -2.55
C LEU A 430 1.64 4.24 -3.20
N ARG A 431 2.03 3.03 -2.79
CA ARG A 431 1.34 1.81 -3.26
C ARG A 431 -0.13 1.78 -2.85
N MET A 432 -0.45 2.25 -1.64
CA MET A 432 -1.83 2.32 -1.17
C MET A 432 -2.61 3.42 -1.92
N LYS A 433 -1.99 4.59 -2.13
CA LYS A 433 -2.57 5.68 -2.94
C LYS A 433 -2.86 5.21 -4.37
N GLU A 434 -1.95 4.45 -5.00
CA GLU A 434 -2.07 3.94 -6.36
C GLU A 434 -3.34 3.11 -6.59
N VAL A 435 -3.77 2.35 -5.59
CA VAL A 435 -4.99 1.52 -5.68
C VAL A 435 -6.26 2.27 -5.29
N SER A 436 -6.16 3.51 -4.83
CA SER A 436 -7.29 4.38 -4.51
C SER A 436 -7.82 5.13 -5.74
N PRO A 437 -9.04 5.70 -5.71
CA PRO A 437 -9.57 6.50 -6.83
C PRO A 437 -8.77 7.78 -7.14
N TRP A 438 -7.81 8.15 -6.31
CA TRP A 438 -6.92 9.28 -6.58
C TRP A 438 -5.64 8.88 -7.31
N GLY A 439 -5.29 7.59 -7.35
CA GLY A 439 -4.22 6.98 -8.14
C GLY A 439 -3.08 7.94 -8.50
N PHE A 440 -2.98 8.23 -9.79
CA PHE A 440 -2.00 9.15 -10.38
C PHE A 440 -2.63 10.41 -10.98
N ASP A 441 -3.72 10.91 -10.41
CA ASP A 441 -4.42 12.14 -10.87
C ASP A 441 -3.55 13.41 -10.75
N ASP A 442 -2.36 13.32 -10.16
CA ASP A 442 -1.48 14.45 -9.88
C ASP A 442 -0.20 14.37 -10.74
N ILE A 443 0.26 15.54 -11.21
CA ILE A 443 1.51 15.68 -11.97
C ILE A 443 2.74 15.19 -11.17
N GLU A 444 2.67 15.28 -9.83
CA GLU A 444 3.68 14.74 -8.93
C GLU A 444 3.76 13.21 -9.00
N ASP A 445 2.62 12.55 -9.22
CA ASP A 445 2.55 11.11 -9.39
C ASP A 445 3.12 10.67 -10.74
N GLU A 446 2.90 11.44 -11.81
CA GLU A 446 3.54 11.19 -13.11
C GLU A 446 5.07 11.30 -13.00
N ILE A 447 5.56 12.32 -12.27
CA ILE A 447 6.98 12.47 -11.98
C ILE A 447 7.50 11.29 -11.15
N TYR A 448 6.75 10.84 -10.14
CA TYR A 448 7.11 9.68 -9.33
C TYR A 448 7.18 8.40 -10.16
N MET A 449 6.19 8.14 -11.04
CA MET A 449 6.21 6.97 -11.92
C MET A 449 7.38 7.01 -12.88
N GLY A 450 7.69 8.17 -13.44
CA GLY A 450 8.89 8.38 -14.24
C GLY A 450 10.18 8.09 -13.46
N TYR A 451 10.26 8.58 -12.22
CA TYR A 451 11.39 8.34 -11.33
C TYR A 451 11.51 6.86 -10.93
N ARG A 452 10.40 6.20 -10.58
CA ARG A 452 10.37 4.76 -10.25
C ARG A 452 10.85 3.91 -11.42
N SER A 453 10.32 4.16 -12.63
CA SER A 453 10.76 3.48 -13.85
C SER A 453 12.25 3.70 -14.12
N LEU A 454 12.74 4.92 -13.92
CA LEU A 454 14.17 5.25 -14.06
C LEU A 454 15.02 4.54 -12.99
N SER A 455 14.56 4.53 -11.74
CA SER A 455 15.24 3.85 -10.62
C SER A 455 15.35 2.34 -10.84
N ASP A 456 14.29 1.71 -11.37
CA ASP A 456 14.31 0.28 -11.69
C ASP A 456 15.26 -0.03 -12.83
N LYS A 457 15.28 0.80 -13.89
CA LYS A 457 16.27 0.71 -14.98
C LYS A 457 17.70 0.91 -14.48
N ILE A 458 17.91 1.86 -13.55
CA ILE A 458 19.23 2.07 -12.94
C ILE A 458 19.68 0.81 -12.17
N ARG A 459 18.81 0.19 -11.37
CA ARG A 459 19.11 -1.06 -10.65
C ARG A 459 19.42 -2.21 -11.59
N GLU A 460 18.64 -2.34 -12.65
CA GLU A 460 18.86 -3.35 -13.69
C GLU A 460 20.22 -3.18 -14.36
N LEU A 461 20.57 -1.96 -14.77
CA LEU A 461 21.88 -1.63 -15.32
C LEU A 461 23.03 -1.88 -14.32
N GLN A 462 22.84 -1.51 -13.04
CA GLN A 462 23.83 -1.81 -12.00
C GLN A 462 24.00 -3.32 -11.81
N GLY A 463 22.92 -4.09 -11.83
CA GLY A 463 22.96 -5.55 -11.78
C GLY A 463 23.70 -6.15 -12.96
N ALA A 464 23.45 -5.68 -14.17
CA ALA A 464 24.13 -6.10 -15.38
C ALA A 464 25.64 -5.82 -15.33
N LEU A 465 26.05 -4.61 -14.91
CA LEU A 465 27.45 -4.26 -14.76
C LEU A 465 28.19 -5.14 -13.74
N ARG A 466 27.52 -5.50 -12.64
CA ARG A 466 28.07 -6.43 -11.64
C ARG A 466 28.29 -7.83 -12.22
N GLU A 467 27.32 -8.38 -12.92
CA GLU A 467 27.42 -9.73 -13.52
C GLU A 467 28.51 -9.79 -14.60
N ILE A 468 28.57 -8.78 -15.47
CA ILE A 468 29.58 -8.70 -16.53
C ILE A 468 31.00 -8.63 -15.96
N SER A 469 31.17 -7.95 -14.82
CA SER A 469 32.48 -7.77 -14.16
C SER A 469 32.91 -8.96 -13.29
N LYS A 470 32.05 -9.96 -13.11
CA LYS A 470 32.31 -11.09 -12.23
C LYS A 470 33.38 -12.03 -12.78
N GLY A 471 34.45 -12.22 -12.01
CA GLY A 471 35.55 -13.09 -12.38
C GLY A 471 36.47 -12.55 -13.51
N LYS A 472 36.30 -11.28 -13.89
CA LYS A 472 37.14 -10.61 -14.89
C LYS A 472 37.96 -9.49 -14.25
N LYS A 473 39.16 -9.20 -14.84
CA LYS A 473 39.88 -7.96 -14.57
C LYS A 473 39.05 -6.77 -15.06
N ARG A 474 38.91 -5.75 -14.22
CA ARG A 474 38.12 -4.56 -14.50
C ARG A 474 39.04 -3.41 -14.88
N ILE A 475 38.92 -2.96 -16.10
CA ILE A 475 39.76 -1.87 -16.61
C ILE A 475 38.85 -0.65 -16.78
N VAL A 476 39.17 0.42 -16.06
CA VAL A 476 38.45 1.69 -16.14
C VAL A 476 39.25 2.69 -16.98
N TYR A 477 38.63 3.08 -18.09
CA TYR A 477 39.20 4.07 -19.01
C TYR A 477 38.70 5.46 -18.62
N GLY A 478 39.59 6.30 -18.09
CA GLY A 478 39.28 7.66 -17.66
C GLY A 478 40.02 8.10 -16.41
N GLU A 479 39.80 9.35 -16.01
CA GLU A 479 40.47 9.95 -14.85
C GLU A 479 39.84 9.45 -13.52
N ASN A 480 40.70 9.27 -12.52
CA ASN A 480 40.26 8.88 -11.18
C ASN A 480 39.58 10.07 -10.47
N ASN A 481 38.27 10.09 -10.45
CA ASN A 481 37.41 11.15 -9.90
C ASN A 481 36.22 10.57 -9.14
N ASN A 482 35.22 11.40 -8.79
CA ASN A 482 34.01 10.94 -8.10
C ASN A 482 33.17 9.94 -8.91
N GLN A 483 33.25 9.96 -10.24
CA GLN A 483 32.60 8.99 -11.11
C GLN A 483 33.19 7.59 -10.91
N VAL A 484 34.50 7.50 -10.74
CA VAL A 484 35.19 6.25 -10.40
C VAL A 484 34.65 5.68 -9.09
N LYS A 485 34.53 6.51 -8.04
CA LYS A 485 33.99 6.05 -6.75
C LYS A 485 32.59 5.45 -6.90
N ASN A 486 31.73 6.12 -7.65
CA ASN A 486 30.39 5.65 -7.89
C ASN A 486 30.38 4.35 -8.72
N LEU A 487 31.24 4.24 -9.73
CA LEU A 487 31.40 3.01 -10.50
C LEU A 487 31.90 1.85 -9.63
N LEU A 488 32.95 2.10 -8.80
CA LEU A 488 33.50 1.08 -7.90
C LEU A 488 32.47 0.56 -6.88
N ASN A 489 31.54 1.39 -6.40
CA ASN A 489 30.42 0.96 -5.57
C ASN A 489 29.48 -0.01 -6.31
N ILE A 490 29.47 0.04 -7.64
CA ILE A 490 28.64 -0.86 -8.47
C ILE A 490 29.40 -2.16 -8.78
N ILE A 491 30.61 -2.06 -9.30
CA ILE A 491 31.37 -3.22 -9.83
C ILE A 491 32.32 -3.86 -8.80
N GLY A 492 32.53 -3.24 -7.64
CA GLY A 492 33.52 -3.67 -6.63
C GLY A 492 34.91 -3.07 -6.85
N THR A 493 35.77 -3.22 -5.84
CA THR A 493 37.11 -2.61 -5.79
C THR A 493 38.24 -3.60 -6.08
N GLU A 494 37.96 -4.89 -6.19
CA GLU A 494 38.95 -5.93 -6.42
C GLU A 494 39.32 -6.00 -7.91
N ASP A 495 40.59 -6.25 -8.24
CA ASP A 495 41.13 -6.40 -9.60
C ASP A 495 40.71 -5.26 -10.57
N VAL A 496 40.81 -4.01 -10.11
CA VAL A 496 40.47 -2.81 -10.89
C VAL A 496 41.76 -2.07 -11.28
N TYR A 497 41.91 -1.79 -12.56
CA TYR A 497 43.02 -1.08 -13.14
C TYR A 497 42.50 0.16 -13.88
N PHE A 498 43.25 1.24 -13.81
CA PHE A 498 42.92 2.51 -14.49
C PHE A 498 43.85 2.73 -15.66
N ILE A 499 43.33 3.14 -16.80
CA ILE A 499 44.11 3.51 -17.98
C ILE A 499 43.62 4.85 -18.54
N HIS A 500 44.54 5.60 -19.12
CA HIS A 500 44.24 6.85 -19.83
C HIS A 500 44.41 6.70 -21.34
N SER A 501 45.13 5.68 -21.79
CA SER A 501 45.28 5.31 -23.20
C SER A 501 45.35 3.79 -23.37
N CYS A 502 45.05 3.32 -24.57
CA CYS A 502 45.17 1.89 -24.88
C CYS A 502 46.62 1.41 -24.98
N GLU A 503 47.57 2.33 -25.07
CA GLU A 503 49.03 2.02 -25.07
C GLU A 503 49.50 1.47 -23.71
N GLU A 504 48.76 1.75 -22.66
CA GLU A 504 49.01 1.23 -21.30
C GLU A 504 48.63 -0.25 -21.13
N LEU A 505 47.91 -0.85 -22.09
CA LEU A 505 47.46 -2.25 -22.08
C LEU A 505 48.58 -3.23 -22.52
N ASN A 506 49.77 -3.09 -21.98
CA ASN A 506 50.90 -3.98 -22.28
C ASN A 506 50.63 -5.41 -21.82
N GLN A 507 50.43 -6.34 -22.78
CA GLN A 507 50.42 -7.81 -22.60
C GLN A 507 49.27 -8.38 -21.78
N GLU A 508 48.19 -7.66 -21.55
CA GLU A 508 47.03 -8.23 -20.95
C GLU A 508 46.28 -9.17 -21.93
N LYS A 509 45.76 -10.31 -21.42
CA LYS A 509 44.85 -11.12 -22.19
C LYS A 509 43.47 -10.41 -22.19
N LEU A 510 43.15 -9.74 -23.27
CA LEU A 510 41.99 -8.88 -23.41
C LEU A 510 40.66 -9.63 -23.15
N ASP A 511 40.63 -10.92 -23.44
CA ASP A 511 39.51 -11.84 -23.23
C ASP A 511 39.22 -12.13 -21.73
N GLU A 512 40.22 -11.91 -20.84
CA GLU A 512 40.04 -12.03 -19.38
C GLU A 512 39.62 -10.68 -18.74
N CYS A 513 39.49 -9.62 -19.55
CA CYS A 513 39.19 -8.26 -19.09
C CYS A 513 37.75 -7.84 -19.44
N VAL A 514 37.25 -6.86 -18.69
CA VAL A 514 36.09 -6.04 -19.06
C VAL A 514 36.45 -4.56 -18.89
N PHE A 515 36.09 -3.76 -19.88
CA PHE A 515 36.44 -2.35 -19.90
C PHE A 515 35.21 -1.49 -19.58
N PHE A 516 35.40 -0.47 -18.76
CA PHE A 516 34.42 0.54 -18.41
C PHE A 516 34.92 1.92 -18.85
N VAL A 517 34.26 2.49 -19.85
CA VAL A 517 34.57 3.86 -20.34
C VAL A 517 33.70 4.85 -19.55
N LEU A 518 34.34 5.71 -18.76
CA LEU A 518 33.64 6.75 -18.01
C LEU A 518 33.08 7.82 -18.95
N PRO A 519 31.92 8.44 -18.60
CA PRO A 519 31.33 9.49 -19.41
C PRO A 519 32.19 10.78 -19.35
N GLN A 520 32.96 11.01 -20.37
CA GLN A 520 33.79 12.20 -20.58
C GLN A 520 33.33 12.96 -21.82
N ALA A 521 33.86 14.18 -22.01
CA ALA A 521 33.48 15.03 -23.14
C ALA A 521 33.85 14.42 -24.50
N ASP A 522 34.86 13.53 -24.55
CA ASP A 522 35.29 12.85 -25.77
C ASP A 522 35.48 11.34 -25.57
N ASN A 523 34.36 10.64 -25.45
CA ASN A 523 34.38 9.17 -25.40
C ASN A 523 34.65 8.54 -26.78
N GLY A 524 34.52 9.30 -27.86
CA GLY A 524 34.64 8.79 -29.23
C GLY A 524 36.04 8.19 -29.49
N MET A 525 37.09 8.84 -29.01
CA MET A 525 38.47 8.36 -29.18
C MET A 525 38.72 7.08 -28.35
N ALA A 526 38.22 7.01 -27.12
CA ALA A 526 38.34 5.82 -26.27
C ALA A 526 37.65 4.62 -26.92
N ILE A 527 36.46 4.82 -27.44
CA ILE A 527 35.67 3.77 -28.13
C ILE A 527 36.42 3.29 -29.38
N GLN A 528 36.85 4.20 -30.23
CA GLN A 528 37.63 3.86 -31.46
C GLN A 528 38.88 3.07 -31.14
N ASN A 529 39.62 3.44 -30.10
CA ASN A 529 40.81 2.74 -29.69
C ASN A 529 40.56 1.33 -29.18
N LEU A 530 39.46 1.11 -28.44
CA LEU A 530 39.06 -0.22 -27.96
C LEU A 530 38.58 -1.10 -29.14
N GLU A 531 37.81 -0.54 -30.07
CA GLU A 531 37.38 -1.22 -31.30
C GLU A 531 38.58 -1.60 -32.20
N ALA A 532 39.59 -0.74 -32.27
CA ALA A 532 40.84 -1.02 -33.02
C ALA A 532 41.63 -2.20 -32.44
N LEU A 533 41.45 -2.51 -31.15
CA LEU A 533 41.98 -3.69 -30.49
C LEU A 533 41.10 -4.96 -30.72
N GLY A 534 40.04 -4.86 -31.49
CA GLY A 534 39.12 -5.95 -31.79
C GLY A 534 38.07 -6.22 -30.69
N LEU A 535 37.89 -5.27 -29.75
CA LEU A 535 36.89 -5.37 -28.68
C LEU A 535 35.50 -4.90 -29.17
N GLU A 536 34.47 -5.58 -28.76
CA GLU A 536 33.06 -5.29 -29.15
C GLU A 536 32.33 -4.53 -28.04
N ALA A 537 31.64 -3.45 -28.41
CA ALA A 537 30.77 -2.68 -27.50
C ALA A 537 29.65 -3.55 -26.92
N GLN A 538 29.31 -3.35 -25.66
CA GLN A 538 28.31 -4.10 -24.88
C GLN A 538 28.65 -5.58 -24.63
N LYS A 539 29.82 -6.04 -25.03
CA LYS A 539 30.31 -7.38 -24.77
C LYS A 539 31.63 -7.34 -24.01
N ASP A 540 32.62 -6.64 -24.55
CA ASP A 540 33.95 -6.55 -24.00
C ASP A 540 34.20 -5.20 -23.34
N PHE A 541 33.55 -4.13 -23.81
CA PHE A 541 33.60 -2.82 -23.17
C PHE A 541 32.21 -2.17 -23.05
N PHE A 542 32.04 -1.34 -22.02
CA PHE A 542 30.79 -0.67 -21.68
C PHE A 542 31.05 0.82 -21.46
N VAL A 543 30.31 1.68 -22.18
CA VAL A 543 30.25 3.10 -21.89
C VAL A 543 29.29 3.30 -20.71
N VAL A 544 29.86 3.74 -19.59
CA VAL A 544 29.08 3.88 -18.34
C VAL A 544 28.11 5.06 -18.45
N PRO A 545 26.79 4.86 -18.29
CA PRO A 545 25.84 5.96 -18.34
C PRO A 545 26.09 7.00 -17.25
N VAL A 546 25.96 8.30 -17.58
CA VAL A 546 26.08 9.42 -16.62
C VAL A 546 25.15 9.24 -15.41
N LEU A 547 23.97 8.69 -15.63
CA LEU A 547 22.99 8.41 -14.57
C LEU A 547 23.49 7.47 -13.47
N LEU A 548 24.47 6.60 -13.77
CA LEU A 548 25.04 5.67 -12.79
C LEU A 548 26.18 6.28 -11.97
N VAL A 549 26.92 7.21 -12.53
CA VAL A 549 28.17 7.72 -11.95
C VAL A 549 28.18 9.23 -11.70
N GLY A 550 27.18 9.95 -12.18
CA GLY A 550 27.06 11.41 -12.07
C GLY A 550 27.83 12.17 -13.13
N ARG A 551 27.64 13.47 -13.26
CA ARG A 551 28.38 14.36 -14.15
C ARG A 551 29.72 14.75 -13.52
N GLN A 552 30.75 14.89 -14.36
CA GLN A 552 32.03 15.48 -13.95
C GLN A 552 31.84 16.99 -13.75
N GLY A 553 32.11 17.48 -12.54
CA GLY A 553 32.07 18.91 -12.23
C GLY A 553 30.69 19.48 -11.96
N GLY A 554 30.22 19.35 -10.75
CA GLY A 554 29.47 20.37 -10.03
C GLY A 554 27.98 20.46 -10.19
N TYR A 555 27.36 20.74 -9.08
CA TYR A 555 26.02 21.27 -8.83
C TYR A 555 24.82 20.32 -9.07
N TRP A 556 24.72 19.34 -8.22
CA TRP A 556 23.49 19.02 -7.49
C TRP A 556 23.92 18.65 -6.07
N ALA A 557 23.97 19.64 -5.20
CA ALA A 557 24.00 19.46 -3.75
C ALA A 557 22.55 19.38 -3.27
#